data_fec8dd157048fbc00390dda528e0ec11
#
_entry.id   fec8dd157048fbc00390dda528e0ec11
#
_cell.length_a   1.000
_cell.length_b   1.000
_cell.length_c   1.000
_cell.angle_alpha   90.00
_cell.angle_beta   90.00
_cell.angle_gamma   90.00
#
_symmetry.space_group_name_H-M   'P 1'
#
loop_
_entity.id
_entity.type
_entity.pdbx_description
1 polymer ?
#
loop_
_entity_poly.entity_id
_entity_poly.type
_entity_poly.pdbx_seq_one_letter_code
_entity_poly.pdbx_strand_id
1 'polypeptide(L)'
;MRCLRGTRRDVLLQIEQWLADKTDQRIFWLNGLAGTGKSTIAQTFSEITFADGKLGASFFCSRDFEDRSNLQAIFPTLAFQLAHRYPQFRAQLLLALKANHDVERESLSSQLEKVIVRPLKRTRISTLIIIDALDECKDKQPASALLSVLSRYIHEIPEVKFFITGRPEPPIREGFRLKLLRPITEVLRLHDVRRSLVDEDIKLYLRTHLTDIRETRSDCKFPEGWPSSYDINILCKKAGGLFIYASTVVKFVASEYHLPTERLDLIILRPQVTAHEGVIDLLYTRILELAFRAADPGEQELYSRFRHVVGAVLLVFHPLSMETLSNLLEHCGTPSHISTTLRFLHSLLNVPDSEDEPIRVFHKSFPDFLTDRARCKDERFFVDPSVHHQDILFSCLDLMGKRLKKNICDLDDYAVLSKVEDLSARRETCIGSSLEYACRFWTRHLARVPGNGPGAKRVREAIDEFFTKRLFCWIEVLSIVGYLQVAVHAINDIRQWYNSVSYPWTNSYMVDPHTLLLGGQLHLRAGRR
;
A
#
# COMPACT_ATOMS: atom_id res chain seq x y z
N MET A 1 14.11 3.06 -0.99
CA MET A 1 14.60 4.40 -1.43
C MET A 1 15.33 5.06 -0.26
N ARG A 2 16.52 5.66 -0.50
CA ARG A 2 17.33 6.35 0.53
C ARG A 2 17.44 7.83 0.21
N CYS A 3 17.77 8.65 1.20
CA CYS A 3 18.16 10.03 0.96
C CYS A 3 19.42 10.05 0.07
N LEU A 4 19.42 10.93 -0.91
CA LEU A 4 20.63 11.21 -1.67
C LEU A 4 21.70 11.73 -0.71
N ARG A 5 22.93 11.24 -0.85
CA ARG A 5 24.04 11.68 0.01
C ARG A 5 24.17 13.21 -0.05
N GLY A 6 24.17 13.83 1.10
CA GLY A 6 24.23 15.28 1.23
C GLY A 6 22.87 15.96 1.43
N THR A 7 21.75 15.28 1.19
CA THR A 7 20.40 15.82 1.47
C THR A 7 19.89 15.44 2.86
N ARG A 8 18.97 16.22 3.41
CA ARG A 8 18.30 16.00 4.72
C ARG A 8 19.26 15.90 5.91
N ARG A 9 20.46 16.48 5.80
CA ARG A 9 21.50 16.40 6.83
C ARG A 9 21.02 16.91 8.20
N ASP A 10 20.41 18.10 8.24
CA ASP A 10 19.98 18.71 9.50
C ASP A 10 18.87 17.91 10.17
N VAL A 11 17.95 17.36 9.37
CA VAL A 11 16.87 16.50 9.86
C VAL A 11 17.42 15.20 10.44
N LEU A 12 18.33 14.53 9.73
CA LEU A 12 18.97 13.31 10.21
C LEU A 12 19.78 13.56 11.47
N LEU A 13 20.56 14.66 11.51
CA LEU A 13 21.34 15.04 12.70
C LEU A 13 20.44 15.28 13.92
N GLN A 14 19.31 15.96 13.75
CA GLN A 14 18.35 16.17 14.85
C GLN A 14 17.78 14.84 15.37
N ILE A 15 17.45 13.90 14.48
CA ILE A 15 16.95 12.58 14.87
C ILE A 15 18.05 11.77 15.60
N GLU A 16 19.30 11.85 15.13
CA GLU A 16 20.46 11.21 15.77
C GLU A 16 20.75 11.80 17.16
N GLN A 17 20.66 13.13 17.31
CA GLN A 17 20.79 13.81 18.59
C GLN A 17 19.72 13.36 19.57
N TRP A 18 18.44 13.33 19.15
CA TRP A 18 17.36 12.79 19.96
C TRP A 18 17.63 11.33 20.38
N LEU A 19 18.13 10.49 19.47
CA LEU A 19 18.42 9.09 19.80
C LEU A 19 19.54 8.98 20.85
N ALA A 20 20.56 9.83 20.76
CA ALA A 20 21.70 9.85 21.69
C ALA A 20 21.37 10.49 23.03
N ASP A 21 20.38 11.39 23.08
CA ASP A 21 20.00 12.12 24.28
C ASP A 21 19.37 11.19 25.32
N LYS A 22 19.70 11.43 26.60
CA LYS A 22 19.18 10.69 27.75
C LYS A 22 17.95 11.36 28.38
N THR A 23 17.29 12.27 27.66
CA THR A 23 16.05 12.90 28.11
C THR A 23 14.90 11.90 28.18
N ASP A 24 13.82 12.29 28.86
CA ASP A 24 12.57 11.51 28.95
C ASP A 24 11.80 11.42 27.62
N GLN A 25 12.29 12.05 26.55
CA GLN A 25 11.67 12.01 25.23
C GLN A 25 11.96 10.69 24.53
N ARG A 26 10.99 9.80 24.55
CA ARG A 26 11.14 8.43 24.07
C ARG A 26 10.48 8.16 22.73
N ILE A 27 9.68 9.09 22.27
CA ILE A 27 9.06 9.03 20.95
C ILE A 27 9.57 10.22 20.13
N PHE A 28 9.96 9.95 18.89
CA PHE A 28 10.17 10.99 17.89
C PHE A 28 9.11 10.84 16.81
N TRP A 29 8.27 11.85 16.64
CA TRP A 29 7.26 11.87 15.61
C TRP A 29 7.68 12.79 14.46
N LEU A 30 8.13 12.17 13.36
CA LEU A 30 8.41 12.87 12.11
C LEU A 30 7.14 12.99 11.29
N ASN A 31 6.58 14.18 11.18
CA ASN A 31 5.38 14.40 10.38
C ASN A 31 5.61 15.37 9.22
N GLY A 32 4.72 15.33 8.24
CA GLY A 32 4.76 16.20 7.06
C GLY A 32 3.76 15.77 6.01
N LEU A 33 3.54 16.66 5.05
CA LEU A 33 2.65 16.42 3.92
C LEU A 33 3.12 15.23 3.06
N ALA A 34 2.25 14.77 2.16
CA ALA A 34 2.63 13.78 1.16
C ALA A 34 3.80 14.29 0.30
N GLY A 35 4.75 13.39 -0.02
CA GLY A 35 5.86 13.74 -0.91
C GLY A 35 6.99 14.58 -0.30
N THR A 36 6.99 14.80 1.03
CA THR A 36 8.06 15.52 1.73
C THR A 36 9.29 14.65 2.03
N GLY A 37 9.24 13.33 1.79
CA GLY A 37 10.36 12.41 1.97
C GLY A 37 10.43 11.72 3.33
N LYS A 38 9.34 11.62 4.11
CA LYS A 38 9.32 10.95 5.43
C LYS A 38 9.86 9.53 5.40
N SER A 39 9.31 8.68 4.51
CA SER A 39 9.73 7.28 4.41
C SER A 39 11.17 7.13 3.91
N THR A 40 11.64 8.05 3.07
CA THR A 40 13.04 8.09 2.63
C THR A 40 13.98 8.40 3.81
N ILE A 41 13.59 9.35 4.68
CA ILE A 41 14.32 9.66 5.92
C ILE A 41 14.28 8.45 6.86
N ALA A 42 13.10 7.84 7.07
CA ALA A 42 12.95 6.68 7.93
C ALA A 42 13.80 5.49 7.46
N GLN A 43 13.84 5.22 6.15
CA GLN A 43 14.67 4.17 5.59
C GLN A 43 16.16 4.46 5.80
N THR A 44 16.60 5.71 5.53
CA THR A 44 18.00 6.11 5.74
C THR A 44 18.40 5.98 7.21
N PHE A 45 17.55 6.48 8.11
CA PHE A 45 17.79 6.38 9.56
C PHE A 45 17.78 4.94 10.07
N SER A 46 16.90 4.09 9.52
CA SER A 46 16.88 2.65 9.81
C SER A 46 18.21 1.98 9.47
N GLU A 47 18.78 2.29 8.31
CA GLU A 47 20.05 1.72 7.88
C GLU A 47 21.25 2.21 8.71
N ILE A 48 21.30 3.51 9.02
CA ILE A 48 22.34 4.08 9.90
C ILE A 48 22.28 3.39 11.28
N THR A 49 21.11 3.34 11.88
CA THR A 49 20.95 2.77 13.22
C THR A 49 21.09 1.25 13.26
N PHE A 50 20.80 0.56 12.14
CA PHE A 50 21.11 -0.86 12.00
C PHE A 50 22.62 -1.12 11.97
N ALA A 51 23.36 -0.34 11.17
CA ALA A 51 24.83 -0.42 11.11
C ALA A 51 25.49 -0.10 12.47
N ASP A 52 24.94 0.87 13.19
CA ASP A 52 25.39 1.24 14.55
C ASP A 52 24.99 0.23 15.65
N GLY A 53 24.23 -0.80 15.32
CA GLY A 53 23.77 -1.77 16.30
C GLY A 53 22.63 -1.30 17.22
N LYS A 54 22.01 -0.14 16.95
CA LYS A 54 20.98 0.47 17.80
C LYS A 54 19.55 0.07 17.43
N LEU A 55 19.30 -0.28 16.14
CA LEU A 55 17.98 -0.68 15.67
C LEU A 55 17.62 -2.07 16.16
N GLY A 56 16.53 -2.21 16.91
CA GLY A 56 15.99 -3.51 17.33
C GLY A 56 15.00 -4.09 16.35
N ALA A 57 14.07 -3.26 15.91
CA ALA A 57 13.02 -3.68 14.97
C ALA A 57 12.49 -2.49 14.16
N SER A 58 11.91 -2.80 13.00
CA SER A 58 11.25 -1.81 12.15
C SER A 58 10.01 -2.36 11.48
N PHE A 59 8.99 -1.50 11.29
CA PHE A 59 7.81 -1.81 10.51
C PHE A 59 7.49 -0.64 9.57
N PHE A 60 7.48 -0.92 8.27
CA PHE A 60 7.17 0.05 7.23
C PHE A 60 5.75 -0.22 6.73
N CYS A 61 4.79 0.59 7.19
CA CYS A 61 3.40 0.48 6.76
C CYS A 61 3.29 0.77 5.25
N SER A 62 2.41 0.04 4.58
CA SER A 62 2.13 0.26 3.17
C SER A 62 0.71 -0.18 2.83
N ARG A 63 -0.04 0.67 2.14
CA ARG A 63 -1.40 0.35 1.67
C ARG A 63 -1.42 -0.74 0.60
N ASP A 64 -0.30 -0.94 -0.08
CA ASP A 64 -0.18 -1.86 -1.21
C ASP A 64 0.01 -3.31 -0.78
N PHE A 65 0.30 -3.54 0.51
CA PHE A 65 0.55 -4.87 1.06
C PHE A 65 -0.38 -5.12 2.24
N GLU A 66 -1.12 -6.23 2.19
CA GLU A 66 -2.10 -6.60 3.21
C GLU A 66 -1.43 -6.80 4.59
N ASP A 67 -0.29 -7.46 4.63
CA ASP A 67 0.52 -7.69 5.83
C ASP A 67 1.09 -6.40 6.42
N ARG A 68 1.33 -5.37 5.60
CA ARG A 68 1.87 -4.07 6.02
C ARG A 68 0.82 -2.99 6.22
N SER A 69 -0.41 -3.21 5.78
CA SER A 69 -1.53 -2.31 6.03
C SER A 69 -2.34 -2.68 7.27
N ASN A 70 -2.07 -3.85 7.86
CA ASN A 70 -2.78 -4.41 9.01
C ASN A 70 -2.06 -4.07 10.32
N LEU A 71 -2.73 -3.32 11.21
CA LEU A 71 -2.20 -2.98 12.54
C LEU A 71 -1.91 -4.22 13.40
N GLN A 72 -2.69 -5.30 13.23
CA GLN A 72 -2.50 -6.54 13.97
C GLN A 72 -1.16 -7.23 13.65
N ALA A 73 -0.56 -6.96 12.50
CA ALA A 73 0.72 -7.53 12.11
C ALA A 73 1.94 -6.78 12.73
N ILE A 74 1.75 -5.56 13.25
CA ILE A 74 2.86 -4.71 13.70
C ILE A 74 3.61 -5.37 14.87
N PHE A 75 2.93 -5.66 15.97
CA PHE A 75 3.61 -6.18 17.17
C PHE A 75 4.20 -7.58 16.99
N PRO A 76 3.52 -8.55 16.34
CA PRO A 76 4.12 -9.83 16.01
C PRO A 76 5.39 -9.69 15.15
N THR A 77 5.38 -8.83 14.14
CA THR A 77 6.55 -8.58 13.28
C THR A 77 7.71 -7.97 14.06
N LEU A 78 7.43 -6.95 14.88
CA LEU A 78 8.45 -6.33 15.75
C LEU A 78 9.01 -7.34 16.75
N ALA A 79 8.16 -8.17 17.37
CA ALA A 79 8.59 -9.21 18.31
C ALA A 79 9.50 -10.25 17.63
N PHE A 80 9.17 -10.67 16.41
CA PHE A 80 9.99 -11.59 15.63
C PHE A 80 11.39 -11.01 15.36
N GLN A 81 11.47 -9.76 14.92
CA GLN A 81 12.76 -9.09 14.65
C GLN A 81 13.58 -8.91 15.92
N LEU A 82 12.96 -8.50 17.03
CA LEU A 82 13.63 -8.40 18.34
C LEU A 82 14.16 -9.75 18.82
N ALA A 83 13.38 -10.82 18.62
CA ALA A 83 13.81 -12.19 18.98
C ALA A 83 14.97 -12.70 18.12
N HIS A 84 15.01 -12.29 16.85
CA HIS A 84 16.13 -12.61 15.97
C HIS A 84 17.41 -11.90 16.40
N ARG A 85 17.29 -10.64 16.80
CA ARG A 85 18.44 -9.80 17.16
C ARG A 85 18.96 -10.05 18.58
N TYR A 86 18.07 -10.29 19.55
CA TYR A 86 18.42 -10.39 20.96
C TYR A 86 18.07 -11.77 21.52
N PRO A 87 19.06 -12.68 21.74
CA PRO A 87 18.81 -14.03 22.28
C PRO A 87 18.07 -14.03 23.63
N GLN A 88 18.38 -13.06 24.52
CA GLN A 88 17.68 -12.92 25.80
C GLN A 88 16.21 -12.54 25.64
N PHE A 89 15.87 -11.70 24.65
CA PHE A 89 14.48 -11.38 24.33
C PHE A 89 13.76 -12.60 23.78
N ARG A 90 14.41 -13.35 22.88
CA ARG A 90 13.87 -14.60 22.31
C ARG A 90 13.47 -15.59 23.41
N ALA A 91 14.33 -15.78 24.41
CA ALA A 91 14.03 -16.69 25.51
C ALA A 91 12.76 -16.27 26.28
N GLN A 92 12.57 -14.98 26.54
CA GLN A 92 11.38 -14.47 27.21
C GLN A 92 10.13 -14.52 26.32
N LEU A 93 10.26 -14.23 25.03
CA LEU A 93 9.17 -14.33 24.07
C LEU A 93 8.66 -15.77 23.94
N LEU A 94 9.56 -16.76 23.87
CA LEU A 94 9.18 -18.17 23.81
C LEU A 94 8.40 -18.62 25.05
N LEU A 95 8.73 -18.13 26.24
CA LEU A 95 7.95 -18.38 27.44
C LEU A 95 6.54 -17.78 27.35
N ALA A 96 6.42 -16.57 26.82
CA ALA A 96 5.12 -15.92 26.63
C ALA A 96 4.24 -16.66 25.61
N LEU A 97 4.83 -17.13 24.51
CA LEU A 97 4.12 -17.85 23.44
C LEU A 97 3.69 -19.26 23.88
N LYS A 98 4.50 -19.95 24.69
CA LYS A 98 4.10 -21.25 25.28
C LYS A 98 2.86 -21.14 26.17
N ALA A 99 2.70 -20.00 26.83
CA ALA A 99 1.53 -19.74 27.69
C ALA A 99 0.29 -19.30 26.88
N ASN A 100 0.45 -18.81 25.64
CA ASN A 100 -0.61 -18.24 24.82
C ASN A 100 -0.32 -18.51 23.33
N HIS A 101 -0.89 -19.58 22.78
CA HIS A 101 -0.63 -20.01 21.41
C HIS A 101 -1.27 -19.10 20.33
N ASP A 102 -2.31 -18.33 20.65
CA ASP A 102 -3.11 -17.52 19.71
C ASP A 102 -2.92 -16.01 19.88
N VAL A 103 -1.76 -15.55 20.36
CA VAL A 103 -1.49 -14.13 20.65
C VAL A 103 -1.73 -13.23 19.42
N GLU A 104 -1.46 -13.71 18.22
CA GLU A 104 -1.66 -12.96 16.97
C GLU A 104 -3.13 -12.58 16.71
N ARG A 105 -4.09 -13.31 17.31
CA ARG A 105 -5.53 -13.07 17.20
C ARG A 105 -6.10 -12.22 18.34
N GLU A 106 -5.28 -11.92 19.32
CA GLU A 106 -5.70 -11.11 20.47
C GLU A 106 -5.76 -9.61 20.11
N SER A 107 -6.28 -8.81 21.04
CA SER A 107 -6.33 -7.35 20.87
C SER A 107 -4.91 -6.76 20.77
N LEU A 108 -4.77 -5.60 20.10
CA LEU A 108 -3.49 -4.87 20.02
C LEU A 108 -2.85 -4.63 21.40
N SER A 109 -3.69 -4.36 22.41
CA SER A 109 -3.22 -4.15 23.80
C SER A 109 -2.58 -5.41 24.37
N SER A 110 -3.23 -6.55 24.17
CA SER A 110 -2.72 -7.84 24.66
C SER A 110 -1.46 -8.27 23.90
N GLN A 111 -1.44 -8.05 22.59
CA GLN A 111 -0.25 -8.31 21.78
C GLN A 111 0.94 -7.48 22.26
N LEU A 112 0.80 -6.15 22.34
CA LEU A 112 1.90 -5.28 22.80
C LEU A 112 2.41 -5.73 24.18
N GLU A 113 1.51 -5.94 25.13
CA GLU A 113 1.87 -6.34 26.49
C GLU A 113 2.64 -7.66 26.51
N LYS A 114 2.10 -8.70 25.86
CA LYS A 114 2.62 -10.07 25.99
C LYS A 114 3.89 -10.31 25.17
N VAL A 115 3.94 -9.80 23.91
CA VAL A 115 5.06 -10.15 23.02
C VAL A 115 6.15 -9.07 22.92
N ILE A 116 5.91 -7.86 23.44
CA ILE A 116 6.89 -6.76 23.41
C ILE A 116 7.25 -6.33 24.83
N VAL A 117 6.26 -5.84 25.60
CA VAL A 117 6.52 -5.16 26.88
C VAL A 117 7.07 -6.12 27.93
N ARG A 118 6.40 -7.23 28.19
CA ARG A 118 6.85 -8.20 29.21
C ARG A 118 8.25 -8.76 28.95
N PRO A 119 8.60 -9.18 27.70
CA PRO A 119 9.96 -9.60 27.38
C PRO A 119 11.00 -8.47 27.54
N LEU A 120 10.71 -7.24 27.06
CA LEU A 120 11.63 -6.10 27.17
C LEU A 120 11.85 -5.67 28.62
N LYS A 121 10.77 -5.63 29.42
CA LYS A 121 10.84 -5.28 30.85
C LYS A 121 11.76 -6.23 31.65
N ARG A 122 11.74 -7.52 31.28
CA ARG A 122 12.61 -8.53 31.94
C ARG A 122 14.06 -8.46 31.48
N THR A 123 14.30 -8.07 30.25
CA THR A 123 15.64 -8.06 29.64
C THR A 123 16.33 -6.71 29.71
N ARG A 124 15.57 -5.60 29.90
CA ARG A 124 16.07 -4.22 29.97
C ARG A 124 16.95 -3.83 28.76
N ILE A 125 16.59 -4.30 27.58
CA ILE A 125 17.33 -4.01 26.36
C ILE A 125 17.08 -2.56 25.97
N SER A 126 18.17 -1.79 25.80
CA SER A 126 18.11 -0.46 25.20
C SER A 126 18.11 -0.60 23.67
N THR A 127 17.06 -0.11 23.02
CA THR A 127 16.89 -0.29 21.56
C THR A 127 15.96 0.73 20.95
N LEU A 128 16.10 0.92 19.64
CA LEU A 128 15.21 1.72 18.80
C LEU A 128 14.21 0.82 18.06
N ILE A 129 12.95 1.23 18.02
CA ILE A 129 11.90 0.66 17.18
C ILE A 129 11.43 1.74 16.21
N ILE A 130 11.37 1.40 14.92
CA ILE A 130 10.92 2.30 13.85
C ILE A 130 9.56 1.85 13.33
N ILE A 131 8.58 2.77 13.24
CA ILE A 131 7.29 2.55 12.59
C ILE A 131 7.09 3.66 11.54
N ASP A 132 7.24 3.32 10.26
CA ASP A 132 7.10 4.28 9.16
C ASP A 132 5.68 4.28 8.61
N ALA A 133 5.25 5.47 8.16
CA ALA A 133 4.00 5.69 7.42
C ALA A 133 2.74 5.14 8.13
N LEU A 134 2.60 5.41 9.43
CA LEU A 134 1.46 4.94 10.24
C LEU A 134 0.08 5.32 9.65
N ASP A 135 -0.01 6.40 8.86
CA ASP A 135 -1.19 6.80 8.10
C ASP A 135 -1.57 5.85 6.95
N GLU A 136 -0.72 4.88 6.63
CA GLU A 136 -0.97 3.90 5.56
C GLU A 136 -1.64 2.61 6.05
N CYS A 137 -1.83 2.46 7.35
CA CYS A 137 -2.62 1.36 7.89
C CYS A 137 -4.11 1.57 7.59
N LYS A 138 -4.73 0.60 6.92
CA LYS A 138 -6.13 0.65 6.43
C LYS A 138 -7.12 -0.12 7.30
N ASP A 139 -6.75 -0.54 8.47
CA ASP A 139 -7.57 -1.41 9.30
C ASP A 139 -8.85 -0.71 9.79
N LYS A 140 -9.86 -1.50 10.20
CA LYS A 140 -11.08 -1.01 10.86
C LYS A 140 -10.78 -0.22 12.14
N GLN A 141 -9.58 -0.43 12.70
CA GLN A 141 -9.09 0.33 13.85
C GLN A 141 -8.23 1.52 13.38
N PRO A 142 -8.51 2.73 13.83
CA PRO A 142 -7.71 3.89 13.46
C PRO A 142 -6.28 3.78 14.03
N ALA A 143 -5.31 4.39 13.36
CA ALA A 143 -3.93 4.49 13.84
C ALA A 143 -3.81 5.04 15.28
N SER A 144 -4.80 5.80 15.74
CA SER A 144 -4.93 6.23 17.14
C SER A 144 -5.03 5.07 18.13
N ALA A 145 -5.55 3.90 17.72
CA ALA A 145 -5.63 2.73 18.61
C ALA A 145 -4.23 2.21 18.97
N LEU A 146 -3.30 2.16 18.01
CA LEU A 146 -1.90 1.80 18.28
C LEU A 146 -1.25 2.79 19.25
N LEU A 147 -1.44 4.10 19.03
CA LEU A 147 -0.89 5.13 19.90
C LEU A 147 -1.51 5.09 21.30
N SER A 148 -2.83 4.81 21.40
CA SER A 148 -3.51 4.62 22.69
C SER A 148 -2.96 3.42 23.46
N VAL A 149 -2.72 2.31 22.78
CA VAL A 149 -2.13 1.11 23.39
C VAL A 149 -0.69 1.38 23.81
N LEU A 150 0.12 2.02 22.95
CA LEU A 150 1.50 2.39 23.28
C LEU A 150 1.56 3.31 24.51
N SER A 151 0.61 4.25 24.65
CA SER A 151 0.56 5.19 25.78
C SER A 151 0.43 4.49 27.14
N ARG A 152 -0.21 3.32 27.18
CA ARG A 152 -0.43 2.57 28.44
C ARG A 152 0.85 1.89 28.93
N TYR A 153 1.69 1.42 28.00
CA TYR A 153 2.78 0.52 28.33
C TYR A 153 4.19 1.11 28.17
N ILE A 154 4.33 2.25 27.49
CA ILE A 154 5.65 2.81 27.17
C ILE A 154 6.48 3.12 28.43
N HIS A 155 5.81 3.43 29.55
CA HIS A 155 6.47 3.71 30.83
C HIS A 155 7.09 2.47 31.47
N GLU A 156 6.67 1.27 31.06
CA GLU A 156 7.19 0.00 31.55
C GLU A 156 8.49 -0.43 30.87
N ILE A 157 8.83 0.19 29.74
CA ILE A 157 10.02 -0.09 28.93
C ILE A 157 10.86 1.17 28.71
N PRO A 158 11.40 1.77 29.78
CA PRO A 158 12.08 3.07 29.71
C PRO A 158 13.32 3.09 28.81
N GLU A 159 13.93 1.96 28.54
CA GLU A 159 15.13 1.81 27.71
C GLU A 159 14.81 1.82 26.20
N VAL A 160 13.52 1.80 25.80
CA VAL A 160 13.10 1.71 24.39
C VAL A 160 12.70 3.06 23.87
N LYS A 161 13.24 3.41 22.69
CA LYS A 161 12.84 4.59 21.93
C LYS A 161 12.04 4.20 20.68
N PHE A 162 11.07 5.04 20.30
CA PHE A 162 10.24 4.83 19.12
C PHE A 162 10.40 6.01 18.15
N PHE A 163 10.79 5.71 16.92
CA PHE A 163 10.75 6.67 15.82
C PHE A 163 9.54 6.34 14.95
N ILE A 164 8.59 7.27 14.89
CA ILE A 164 7.31 7.07 14.19
C ILE A 164 7.15 8.15 13.13
N THR A 165 6.79 7.75 11.91
CA THR A 165 6.45 8.72 10.86
C THR A 165 4.99 8.57 10.42
N GLY A 166 4.44 9.66 9.88
CA GLY A 166 3.08 9.66 9.35
C GLY A 166 2.62 11.05 8.94
N ARG A 167 1.51 11.12 8.22
CA ARG A 167 0.81 12.40 7.96
C ARG A 167 0.14 12.87 9.25
N PRO A 168 0.01 14.19 9.47
CA PRO A 168 -0.68 14.73 10.64
C PRO A 168 -2.21 14.65 10.47
N GLU A 169 -2.73 13.48 10.11
CA GLU A 169 -4.16 13.21 10.02
C GLU A 169 -4.80 13.27 11.42
N PRO A 170 -6.09 13.65 11.54
CA PRO A 170 -6.72 13.84 12.84
C PRO A 170 -6.53 12.69 13.82
N PRO A 171 -6.72 11.40 13.46
CA PRO A 171 -6.55 10.29 14.41
C PRO A 171 -5.12 10.16 14.95
N ILE A 172 -4.11 10.40 14.12
CA ILE A 172 -2.69 10.32 14.50
C ILE A 172 -2.33 11.50 15.39
N ARG A 173 -2.75 12.72 14.99
CA ARG A 173 -2.49 13.94 15.75
C ARG A 173 -3.12 13.89 17.14
N GLU A 174 -4.33 13.37 17.25
CA GLU A 174 -5.02 13.19 18.54
C GLU A 174 -4.33 12.12 19.38
N GLY A 175 -3.89 11.02 18.78
CA GLY A 175 -3.12 9.97 19.46
C GLY A 175 -1.85 10.51 20.12
N PHE A 176 -1.06 11.35 19.44
CA PHE A 176 0.13 11.98 20.04
C PHE A 176 -0.19 13.07 21.07
N ARG A 177 -1.43 13.57 21.13
CA ARG A 177 -1.88 14.52 22.16
C ARG A 177 -2.34 13.87 23.46
N LEU A 178 -2.41 12.53 23.50
CA LEU A 178 -2.75 11.81 24.73
C LEU A 178 -1.84 12.26 25.88
N LYS A 179 -2.43 12.41 27.09
CA LYS A 179 -1.76 12.95 28.27
C LYS A 179 -0.43 12.25 28.60
N LEU A 180 -0.34 10.95 28.34
CA LEU A 180 0.85 10.14 28.64
C LEU A 180 1.89 10.17 27.51
N LEU A 181 1.51 10.42 26.24
CA LEU A 181 2.47 10.47 25.14
C LEU A 181 3.03 11.87 24.91
N ARG A 182 2.22 12.89 25.05
CA ARG A 182 2.59 14.28 24.75
C ARG A 182 3.92 14.73 25.41
N PRO A 183 4.16 14.51 26.72
CA PRO A 183 5.37 15.00 27.37
C PRO A 183 6.65 14.24 26.95
N ILE A 184 6.51 13.00 26.45
CA ILE A 184 7.62 12.13 26.05
C ILE A 184 7.82 12.07 24.53
N THR A 185 7.10 12.91 23.77
CA THR A 185 7.16 12.94 22.30
C THR A 185 7.83 14.21 21.81
N GLU A 186 8.95 14.06 21.11
CA GLU A 186 9.53 15.10 20.27
C GLU A 186 8.86 15.09 18.90
N VAL A 187 8.52 16.28 18.40
CA VAL A 187 7.78 16.43 17.14
C VAL A 187 8.58 17.28 16.17
N LEU A 188 8.98 16.68 15.06
CA LEU A 188 9.56 17.40 13.93
C LEU A 188 8.56 17.43 12.74
N ARG A 189 8.24 18.66 12.31
CA ARG A 189 7.37 18.88 11.15
C ARG A 189 8.23 19.26 9.94
N LEU A 190 8.22 18.42 8.89
CA LEU A 190 9.03 18.68 7.70
C LEU A 190 8.64 19.96 6.95
N HIS A 191 7.43 20.47 7.15
CA HIS A 191 7.01 21.75 6.57
C HIS A 191 7.49 22.97 7.38
N ASP A 192 7.97 22.78 8.62
CA ASP A 192 8.56 23.84 9.44
C ASP A 192 10.09 23.95 9.22
N VAL A 193 10.70 22.98 8.51
CA VAL A 193 12.11 23.06 8.12
C VAL A 193 12.33 24.26 7.21
N ARG A 194 13.40 25.03 7.48
CA ARG A 194 13.72 26.23 6.70
C ARG A 194 13.71 25.95 5.20
N ARG A 195 12.92 26.74 4.48
CA ARG A 195 12.69 26.56 3.05
C ARG A 195 13.98 26.53 2.23
N SER A 196 14.95 27.39 2.56
CA SER A 196 16.25 27.44 1.89
C SER A 196 16.99 26.10 1.93
N LEU A 197 16.99 25.41 3.08
CA LEU A 197 17.63 24.11 3.24
C LEU A 197 16.92 23.02 2.37
N VAL A 198 15.59 23.05 2.37
CA VAL A 198 14.82 22.11 1.53
C VAL A 198 15.06 22.37 0.05
N ASP A 199 15.14 23.64 -0.36
CA ASP A 199 15.40 24.02 -1.74
C ASP A 199 16.83 23.65 -2.20
N GLU A 200 17.84 23.79 -1.33
CA GLU A 200 19.19 23.32 -1.59
C GLU A 200 19.25 21.79 -1.77
N ASP A 201 18.59 21.05 -0.92
CA ASP A 201 18.45 19.60 -1.02
C ASP A 201 17.79 19.18 -2.36
N ILE A 202 16.70 19.85 -2.75
CA ILE A 202 15.99 19.58 -4.01
C ILE A 202 16.88 19.93 -5.21
N LYS A 203 17.61 21.02 -5.17
CA LYS A 203 18.56 21.39 -6.22
C LYS A 203 19.67 20.36 -6.37
N LEU A 204 20.22 19.91 -5.25
CA LEU A 204 21.23 18.86 -5.24
C LEU A 204 20.67 17.57 -5.85
N TYR A 205 19.47 17.16 -5.43
CA TYR A 205 18.79 15.98 -5.97
C TYR A 205 18.58 16.07 -7.49
N LEU A 206 18.00 17.17 -7.96
CA LEU A 206 17.76 17.39 -9.38
C LEU A 206 19.06 17.41 -10.20
N ARG A 207 20.07 18.16 -9.73
CA ARG A 207 21.35 18.25 -10.42
C ARG A 207 22.01 16.87 -10.55
N THR A 208 22.09 16.13 -9.47
CA THR A 208 22.72 14.80 -9.48
C THR A 208 22.00 13.89 -10.47
N HIS A 209 20.70 13.68 -10.33
CA HIS A 209 20.00 12.70 -11.16
C HIS A 209 19.82 13.12 -12.62
N LEU A 210 19.69 14.41 -12.93
CA LEU A 210 19.69 14.87 -14.33
C LEU A 210 21.09 14.74 -14.96
N THR A 211 22.17 14.94 -14.19
CA THR A 211 23.52 14.67 -14.66
C THR A 211 23.74 13.17 -14.89
N ASP A 212 23.25 12.30 -14.00
CA ASP A 212 23.28 10.85 -14.19
C ASP A 212 22.58 10.45 -15.51
N ILE A 213 21.42 11.06 -15.82
CA ILE A 213 20.72 10.83 -17.11
C ILE A 213 21.61 11.23 -18.29
N ARG A 214 22.28 12.40 -18.24
CA ARG A 214 23.19 12.82 -19.30
C ARG A 214 24.33 11.84 -19.51
N GLU A 215 24.88 11.31 -18.42
CA GLU A 215 26.03 10.38 -18.47
C GLU A 215 25.62 8.98 -18.97
N THR A 216 24.40 8.54 -18.65
CA THR A 216 23.90 7.20 -19.04
C THR A 216 23.31 7.17 -20.45
N ARG A 217 22.74 8.29 -20.95
CA ARG A 217 22.11 8.42 -22.27
C ARG A 217 23.13 8.86 -23.33
N SER A 218 24.10 8.01 -23.63
CA SER A 218 25.12 8.26 -24.67
C SER A 218 24.57 8.34 -26.10
N ASP A 219 23.34 7.83 -26.31
CA ASP A 219 22.56 7.93 -27.54
C ASP A 219 22.02 9.33 -27.84
N CYS A 220 22.01 10.21 -26.84
CA CYS A 220 21.45 11.56 -26.93
C CYS A 220 22.55 12.64 -26.97
N LYS A 221 22.29 13.69 -27.73
CA LYS A 221 23.12 14.90 -27.70
C LYS A 221 22.57 15.89 -26.68
N PHE A 222 23.39 16.31 -25.74
CA PHE A 222 23.05 17.31 -24.74
C PHE A 222 23.73 18.63 -25.02
N PRO A 223 23.08 19.78 -24.79
CA PRO A 223 23.72 21.09 -24.79
C PRO A 223 24.87 21.16 -23.77
N GLU A 224 25.88 21.98 -24.01
CA GLU A 224 26.94 22.21 -23.05
C GLU A 224 26.36 22.74 -21.73
N GLY A 225 26.80 22.15 -20.61
CA GLY A 225 26.31 22.52 -19.28
C GLY A 225 24.88 22.06 -18.93
N TRP A 226 24.27 21.16 -19.70
CA TRP A 226 22.97 20.60 -19.36
C TRP A 226 23.06 19.63 -18.17
N PRO A 227 22.11 19.65 -17.20
CA PRO A 227 21.05 20.63 -17.02
C PRO A 227 21.61 21.98 -16.57
N SER A 228 21.06 23.07 -17.09
CA SER A 228 21.57 24.41 -16.71
C SER A 228 21.17 24.77 -15.27
N SER A 229 21.96 25.68 -14.65
CA SER A 229 21.59 26.18 -13.32
C SER A 229 20.25 26.95 -13.33
N TYR A 230 19.84 27.48 -14.46
CA TYR A 230 18.57 28.14 -14.66
C TYR A 230 17.43 27.12 -14.59
N ASP A 231 17.54 25.98 -15.30
CA ASP A 231 16.57 24.90 -15.31
C ASP A 231 16.36 24.32 -13.90
N ILE A 232 17.47 24.04 -13.20
CA ILE A 232 17.44 23.55 -11.81
C ILE A 232 16.71 24.53 -10.89
N ASN A 233 16.94 25.83 -11.04
CA ASN A 233 16.27 26.84 -10.22
C ASN A 233 14.77 26.90 -10.50
N ILE A 234 14.35 26.82 -11.78
CA ILE A 234 12.93 26.77 -12.14
C ILE A 234 12.26 25.53 -11.56
N LEU A 235 12.86 24.35 -11.74
CA LEU A 235 12.32 23.11 -11.23
C LEU A 235 12.22 23.11 -9.69
N CYS A 236 13.22 23.62 -9.00
CA CYS A 236 13.22 23.76 -7.55
C CYS A 236 12.08 24.68 -7.09
N LYS A 237 11.90 25.83 -7.76
CA LYS A 237 10.80 26.75 -7.47
C LYS A 237 9.45 26.10 -7.70
N LYS A 238 9.30 25.36 -8.83
CA LYS A 238 8.08 24.58 -9.14
C LYS A 238 7.85 23.44 -8.15
N ALA A 239 8.87 22.79 -7.63
CA ALA A 239 8.75 21.71 -6.66
C ALA A 239 8.07 22.13 -5.36
N GLY A 240 8.11 23.42 -5.01
CA GLY A 240 7.39 23.91 -3.84
C GLY A 240 7.84 23.24 -2.52
N GLY A 241 9.06 22.67 -2.40
CA GLY A 241 9.58 21.89 -1.27
C GLY A 241 9.14 20.42 -1.26
N LEU A 242 8.49 19.95 -2.30
CA LEU A 242 8.05 18.57 -2.43
C LEU A 242 9.08 17.75 -3.21
N PHE A 243 9.76 16.82 -2.54
CA PHE A 243 10.69 15.90 -3.18
C PHE A 243 10.02 15.00 -4.21
N ILE A 244 8.74 14.67 -3.99
CA ILE A 244 7.99 13.89 -4.97
C ILE A 244 7.91 14.59 -6.33
N TYR A 245 7.79 15.92 -6.36
CA TYR A 245 7.83 16.67 -7.61
C TYR A 245 9.16 16.45 -8.32
N ALA A 246 10.27 16.66 -7.64
CA ALA A 246 11.60 16.49 -8.18
C ALA A 246 11.85 15.06 -8.71
N SER A 247 11.46 14.05 -7.92
CA SER A 247 11.63 12.65 -8.31
C SER A 247 10.75 12.27 -9.51
N THR A 248 9.54 12.80 -9.59
CA THR A 248 8.64 12.58 -10.73
C THR A 248 9.18 13.22 -12.00
N VAL A 249 9.70 14.45 -11.89
CA VAL A 249 10.37 15.12 -13.03
C VAL A 249 11.56 14.32 -13.53
N VAL A 250 12.44 13.87 -12.63
CA VAL A 250 13.60 13.04 -13.01
C VAL A 250 13.15 11.78 -13.75
N LYS A 251 12.18 11.05 -13.23
CA LYS A 251 11.63 9.85 -13.89
C LYS A 251 10.98 10.16 -15.24
N PHE A 252 10.30 11.29 -15.34
CA PHE A 252 9.70 11.72 -16.59
C PHE A 252 10.76 12.04 -17.65
N VAL A 253 11.84 12.72 -17.28
CA VAL A 253 12.95 13.06 -18.17
C VAL A 253 13.77 11.83 -18.55
N ALA A 254 13.93 10.86 -17.65
CA ALA A 254 14.69 9.63 -17.86
C ALA A 254 14.05 8.62 -18.84
N SER A 255 12.87 8.91 -19.38
CA SER A 255 12.18 7.98 -20.31
C SER A 255 13.05 7.61 -21.51
N GLU A 256 13.19 6.33 -21.78
CA GLU A 256 14.02 5.78 -22.87
C GLU A 256 13.50 6.13 -24.27
N TYR A 257 12.19 6.36 -24.40
CA TYR A 257 11.53 6.59 -25.69
C TYR A 257 11.54 8.06 -26.17
N HIS A 258 12.16 8.96 -25.40
CA HIS A 258 12.08 10.40 -25.69
C HIS A 258 13.45 11.07 -25.41
N LEU A 259 13.67 12.21 -26.03
CA LEU A 259 14.83 13.04 -25.75
C LEU A 259 14.71 13.72 -24.38
N PRO A 260 15.66 13.52 -23.47
CA PRO A 260 15.63 14.12 -22.14
C PRO A 260 15.52 15.65 -22.14
N THR A 261 16.18 16.30 -23.10
CA THR A 261 16.13 17.76 -23.28
C THR A 261 14.74 18.26 -23.59
N GLU A 262 14.05 17.65 -24.56
CA GLU A 262 12.68 18.02 -24.92
C GLU A 262 11.70 17.81 -23.76
N ARG A 263 11.85 16.68 -23.05
CA ARG A 263 10.99 16.41 -21.89
C ARG A 263 11.19 17.41 -20.76
N LEU A 264 12.43 17.82 -20.53
CA LEU A 264 12.72 18.85 -19.55
C LEU A 264 12.05 20.17 -19.93
N ASP A 265 12.19 20.60 -21.19
CA ASP A 265 11.56 21.81 -21.73
C ASP A 265 10.02 21.80 -21.58
N LEU A 266 9.38 20.67 -21.84
CA LEU A 266 7.93 20.51 -21.69
C LEU A 266 7.44 20.75 -20.24
N ILE A 267 8.28 20.52 -19.24
CA ILE A 267 7.99 20.82 -17.83
C ILE A 267 8.30 22.27 -17.49
N ILE A 268 9.41 22.81 -18.02
CA ILE A 268 9.90 24.17 -17.68
C ILE A 268 9.01 25.25 -18.28
N LEU A 269 8.58 25.12 -19.54
CA LEU A 269 7.94 26.17 -20.33
C LEU A 269 6.52 26.58 -19.84
N ARG A 270 5.85 25.83 -18.96
CA ARG A 270 4.55 26.24 -18.44
C ARG A 270 4.66 27.29 -17.32
N PRO A 271 3.76 28.31 -17.29
CA PRO A 271 3.71 29.29 -16.20
C PRO A 271 3.48 28.64 -14.84
N GLN A 272 4.04 29.23 -13.79
CA GLN A 272 3.80 28.82 -12.41
C GLN A 272 2.37 29.17 -11.97
N VAL A 273 1.70 28.21 -11.34
CA VAL A 273 0.49 28.48 -10.54
C VAL A 273 0.95 28.61 -9.08
N THR A 274 0.52 29.68 -8.42
CA THR A 274 1.04 30.13 -7.12
C THR A 274 0.52 29.36 -5.89
N ALA A 275 -0.29 28.32 -6.06
CA ALA A 275 -0.90 27.59 -4.95
C ALA A 275 -0.09 26.33 -4.59
N HIS A 276 0.39 26.25 -3.36
CA HIS A 276 1.20 25.12 -2.87
C HIS A 276 0.51 23.75 -2.90
N GLU A 277 -0.81 23.70 -2.81
CA GLU A 277 -1.57 22.44 -2.73
C GLU A 277 -1.77 21.73 -4.08
N GLY A 278 -1.69 22.45 -5.19
CA GLY A 278 -1.91 21.91 -6.55
C GLY A 278 -0.66 21.60 -7.37
N VAL A 279 0.55 21.83 -6.84
CA VAL A 279 1.79 21.76 -7.64
C VAL A 279 2.05 20.36 -8.21
N ILE A 280 1.88 19.34 -7.40
CA ILE A 280 2.07 17.95 -7.85
C ILE A 280 0.92 17.49 -8.76
N ASP A 281 -0.29 17.97 -8.52
CA ASP A 281 -1.47 17.65 -9.32
C ASP A 281 -1.35 18.22 -10.75
N LEU A 282 -0.82 19.43 -10.86
CA LEU A 282 -0.50 20.04 -12.16
C LEU A 282 0.59 19.28 -12.91
N LEU A 283 1.60 18.76 -12.21
CA LEU A 283 2.61 17.92 -12.82
C LEU A 283 1.99 16.60 -13.33
N TYR A 284 1.15 15.96 -12.52
CA TYR A 284 0.46 14.73 -12.91
C TYR A 284 -0.45 14.97 -14.13
N THR A 285 -1.26 16.02 -14.10
CA THR A 285 -2.09 16.40 -15.24
C THR A 285 -1.24 16.61 -16.49
N ARG A 286 -0.11 17.32 -16.37
CA ARG A 286 0.78 17.56 -17.50
C ARG A 286 1.39 16.29 -18.06
N ILE A 287 1.86 15.40 -17.20
CA ILE A 287 2.42 14.10 -17.64
C ILE A 287 1.35 13.29 -18.37
N LEU A 288 0.13 13.24 -17.85
CA LEU A 288 -0.99 12.52 -18.47
C LEU A 288 -1.39 13.14 -19.82
N GLU A 289 -1.51 14.47 -19.91
CA GLU A 289 -1.75 15.16 -21.17
C GLU A 289 -0.68 14.84 -22.23
N LEU A 290 0.58 14.79 -21.84
CA LEU A 290 1.67 14.47 -22.74
C LEU A 290 1.70 12.99 -23.14
N ALA A 291 1.37 12.10 -22.20
CA ALA A 291 1.31 10.67 -22.44
C ALA A 291 0.20 10.28 -23.43
N PHE A 292 -0.93 11.01 -23.39
CA PHE A 292 -2.12 10.72 -24.21
C PHE A 292 -2.42 11.80 -25.26
N ARG A 293 -1.41 12.60 -25.66
CA ARG A 293 -1.57 13.75 -26.55
C ARG A 293 -1.81 13.40 -28.02
N ALA A 294 -1.53 12.18 -28.44
CA ALA A 294 -1.58 11.75 -29.83
C ALA A 294 -2.88 11.02 -30.18
N ALA A 295 -4.02 11.51 -29.71
CA ALA A 295 -5.27 10.83 -29.94
C ALA A 295 -5.94 11.32 -31.23
N ASP A 296 -6.03 10.43 -32.18
CA ASP A 296 -6.92 10.41 -33.38
C ASP A 296 -8.38 10.17 -32.95
N PRO A 297 -9.38 10.25 -33.87
CA PRO A 297 -10.83 10.24 -33.56
C PRO A 297 -11.39 9.09 -32.71
N GLY A 298 -10.57 8.18 -32.20
CA GLY A 298 -10.87 7.19 -31.15
C GLY A 298 -10.64 7.65 -29.71
N GLU A 299 -10.49 8.94 -29.43
CA GLU A 299 -10.11 9.51 -28.12
C GLU A 299 -10.91 8.97 -26.94
N GLN A 300 -12.21 8.82 -27.07
CA GLN A 300 -13.06 8.39 -25.96
C GLN A 300 -12.76 6.95 -25.52
N GLU A 301 -12.41 6.08 -26.46
CA GLU A 301 -12.02 4.69 -26.17
C GLU A 301 -10.65 4.63 -25.46
N LEU A 302 -9.69 5.46 -25.87
CA LEU A 302 -8.37 5.55 -25.27
C LEU A 302 -8.45 5.99 -23.80
N TYR A 303 -9.24 7.03 -23.49
CA TYR A 303 -9.44 7.49 -22.11
C TYR A 303 -10.29 6.52 -21.29
N SER A 304 -11.26 5.84 -21.89
CA SER A 304 -11.99 4.75 -21.23
C SER A 304 -11.03 3.63 -20.84
N ARG A 305 -10.18 3.21 -21.77
CA ARG A 305 -9.14 2.18 -21.53
C ARG A 305 -8.15 2.60 -20.45
N PHE A 306 -7.68 3.86 -20.50
CA PHE A 306 -6.86 4.44 -19.44
C PHE A 306 -7.52 4.27 -18.06
N ARG A 307 -8.77 4.72 -17.92
CA ARG A 307 -9.49 4.65 -16.64
C ARG A 307 -9.66 3.21 -16.15
N HIS A 308 -10.00 2.27 -17.02
CA HIS A 308 -10.15 0.86 -16.64
C HIS A 308 -8.82 0.25 -16.18
N VAL A 309 -7.76 0.39 -16.99
CA VAL A 309 -6.46 -0.20 -16.67
C VAL A 309 -5.83 0.46 -15.46
N VAL A 310 -5.74 1.79 -15.46
CA VAL A 310 -5.12 2.52 -14.35
C VAL A 310 -6.01 2.44 -13.11
N GLY A 311 -7.32 2.54 -13.25
CA GLY A 311 -8.27 2.35 -12.15
C GLY A 311 -8.09 0.99 -11.46
N ALA A 312 -7.91 -0.08 -12.22
CA ALA A 312 -7.59 -1.39 -11.66
C ALA A 312 -6.25 -1.38 -10.91
N VAL A 313 -5.17 -0.88 -11.53
CA VAL A 313 -3.84 -0.80 -10.87
C VAL A 313 -3.89 -0.02 -9.55
N LEU A 314 -4.68 1.06 -9.48
CA LEU A 314 -4.77 1.91 -8.29
C LEU A 314 -5.67 1.35 -7.18
N LEU A 315 -6.67 0.54 -7.53
CA LEU A 315 -7.74 0.14 -6.61
C LEU A 315 -7.70 -1.33 -6.21
N VAL A 316 -6.82 -2.15 -6.80
CA VAL A 316 -6.57 -3.50 -6.31
C VAL A 316 -6.00 -3.47 -4.89
N PHE A 317 -6.34 -4.49 -4.11
CA PHE A 317 -5.91 -4.61 -2.71
C PHE A 317 -4.51 -5.20 -2.54
N HIS A 318 -3.96 -5.75 -3.61
CA HIS A 318 -2.60 -6.25 -3.70
C HIS A 318 -2.06 -5.96 -5.11
N PRO A 319 -0.83 -5.45 -5.26
CA PRO A 319 -0.25 -5.20 -6.58
C PRO A 319 -0.23 -6.46 -7.43
N LEU A 320 -0.69 -6.34 -8.67
CA LEU A 320 -0.80 -7.43 -9.63
C LEU A 320 0.32 -7.36 -10.66
N SER A 321 0.78 -8.52 -11.13
CA SER A 321 1.66 -8.62 -12.30
C SER A 321 0.89 -8.31 -13.59
N MET A 322 1.61 -8.08 -14.69
CA MET A 322 1.01 -7.81 -15.99
C MET A 322 0.08 -8.94 -16.41
N GLU A 323 0.53 -10.18 -16.26
CA GLU A 323 -0.26 -11.38 -16.57
C GLU A 323 -1.54 -11.45 -15.70
N THR A 324 -1.39 -11.29 -14.39
CA THR A 324 -2.54 -11.36 -13.46
C THR A 324 -3.56 -10.27 -13.75
N LEU A 325 -3.10 -9.05 -14.02
CA LEU A 325 -3.97 -7.93 -14.39
C LEU A 325 -4.70 -8.17 -15.71
N SER A 326 -4.00 -8.71 -16.71
CA SER A 326 -4.57 -9.05 -18.01
C SER A 326 -5.66 -10.10 -17.90
N ASN A 327 -5.41 -11.16 -17.13
CA ASN A 327 -6.39 -12.22 -16.88
C ASN A 327 -7.61 -11.70 -16.09
N LEU A 328 -7.41 -10.76 -15.18
CA LEU A 328 -8.51 -10.15 -14.41
C LEU A 328 -9.37 -9.22 -15.28
N LEU A 329 -8.74 -8.50 -16.22
CA LEU A 329 -9.39 -7.52 -17.10
C LEU A 329 -9.70 -8.07 -18.50
N GLU A 330 -9.72 -9.37 -18.70
CA GLU A 330 -9.88 -10.04 -20.01
C GLU A 330 -11.05 -9.48 -20.83
N HIS A 331 -12.16 -9.12 -20.18
CA HIS A 331 -13.34 -8.54 -20.85
C HIS A 331 -13.22 -7.02 -21.11
N CYS A 332 -12.19 -6.34 -20.60
CA CYS A 332 -11.96 -4.91 -20.80
C CYS A 332 -10.95 -4.60 -21.91
N GLY A 333 -10.34 -5.61 -22.53
CA GLY A 333 -9.39 -5.44 -23.63
C GLY A 333 -8.33 -6.53 -23.71
N THR A 334 -7.52 -6.49 -24.76
CA THR A 334 -6.42 -7.44 -24.94
C THR A 334 -5.21 -7.10 -24.05
N PRO A 335 -4.37 -8.09 -23.68
CA PRO A 335 -3.12 -7.83 -22.93
C PRO A 335 -2.22 -6.77 -23.56
N SER A 336 -2.18 -6.71 -24.90
CA SER A 336 -1.43 -5.70 -25.67
C SER A 336 -1.92 -4.27 -25.40
N HIS A 337 -3.22 -4.07 -25.19
CA HIS A 337 -3.79 -2.75 -24.85
C HIS A 337 -3.40 -2.30 -23.43
N ILE A 338 -3.32 -3.25 -22.49
CA ILE A 338 -2.91 -2.98 -21.10
C ILE A 338 -1.44 -2.55 -21.09
N SER A 339 -0.56 -3.32 -21.71
CA SER A 339 0.86 -3.02 -21.84
C SER A 339 1.10 -1.65 -22.49
N THR A 340 0.41 -1.37 -23.61
CA THR A 340 0.52 -0.08 -24.31
C THR A 340 0.09 1.09 -23.42
N THR A 341 -1.02 0.95 -22.66
CA THR A 341 -1.51 2.01 -21.76
C THR A 341 -0.50 2.30 -20.65
N LEU A 342 0.04 1.25 -20.02
CA LEU A 342 0.97 1.38 -18.89
C LEU A 342 2.35 1.89 -19.32
N ARG A 343 2.79 1.59 -20.55
CA ARG A 343 4.07 2.03 -21.10
C ARG A 343 4.24 3.55 -21.08
N PHE A 344 3.17 4.32 -21.26
CA PHE A 344 3.23 5.78 -21.20
C PHE A 344 3.34 6.34 -19.78
N LEU A 345 3.16 5.50 -18.75
CA LEU A 345 3.07 5.89 -17.35
C LEU A 345 4.29 5.49 -16.51
N HIS A 346 5.40 5.06 -17.13
CA HIS A 346 6.63 4.66 -16.41
C HIS A 346 7.21 5.72 -15.46
N SER A 347 6.85 7.00 -15.63
CA SER A 347 7.23 8.05 -14.68
C SER A 347 6.35 8.10 -13.41
N LEU A 348 5.18 7.46 -13.45
CA LEU A 348 4.16 7.45 -12.40
C LEU A 348 3.97 6.07 -11.78
N LEU A 349 4.18 5.02 -12.59
CA LEU A 349 4.05 3.62 -12.23
C LEU A 349 5.38 2.89 -12.44
N ASN A 350 5.71 1.99 -11.54
CA ASN A 350 6.76 1.01 -11.77
C ASN A 350 6.13 -0.17 -12.50
N VAL A 351 6.38 -0.25 -13.79
CA VAL A 351 5.96 -1.34 -14.65
C VAL A 351 7.21 -2.17 -14.94
N PRO A 352 7.37 -3.34 -14.32
CA PRO A 352 8.53 -4.21 -14.54
C PRO A 352 8.59 -4.75 -15.98
N ASP A 353 9.78 -5.11 -16.43
CA ASP A 353 9.97 -5.78 -17.71
C ASP A 353 9.51 -7.26 -17.65
N SER A 354 9.59 -7.88 -16.47
CA SER A 354 9.07 -9.23 -16.22
C SER A 354 7.56 -9.20 -16.05
N GLU A 355 6.86 -10.08 -16.77
CA GLU A 355 5.40 -10.22 -16.70
C GLU A 355 4.91 -10.76 -15.34
N ASP A 356 5.77 -11.39 -14.55
CA ASP A 356 5.48 -11.97 -13.25
C ASP A 356 5.62 -10.96 -12.10
N GLU A 357 6.39 -9.90 -12.29
CA GLU A 357 6.59 -8.90 -11.25
C GLU A 357 5.41 -7.92 -11.15
N PRO A 358 5.02 -7.53 -9.92
CA PRO A 358 3.84 -6.69 -9.73
C PRO A 358 4.08 -5.23 -10.14
N ILE A 359 3.07 -4.67 -10.84
CA ILE A 359 2.99 -3.26 -11.18
C ILE A 359 2.71 -2.47 -9.90
N ARG A 360 3.45 -1.38 -9.67
CA ARG A 360 3.34 -0.58 -8.44
C ARG A 360 3.28 0.91 -8.74
N VAL A 361 2.57 1.61 -7.91
CA VAL A 361 2.57 3.08 -7.93
C VAL A 361 3.86 3.60 -7.27
N PHE A 362 4.54 4.54 -7.88
CA PHE A 362 5.74 5.13 -7.26
C PHE A 362 5.45 5.93 -6.00
N HIS A 363 4.27 6.55 -5.93
CA HIS A 363 3.91 7.35 -4.77
C HIS A 363 2.40 7.51 -4.62
N LYS A 364 1.92 7.39 -3.38
CA LYS A 364 0.49 7.43 -3.05
C LYS A 364 -0.24 8.74 -3.41
N SER A 365 0.45 9.85 -3.63
CA SER A 365 -0.20 11.08 -4.08
C SER A 365 -0.78 10.98 -5.49
N PHE A 366 -0.34 10.03 -6.31
CA PHE A 366 -0.89 9.79 -7.63
C PHE A 366 -2.28 9.12 -7.59
N PRO A 367 -2.47 8.00 -6.86
CA PRO A 367 -3.82 7.51 -6.57
C PRO A 367 -4.71 8.57 -5.90
N ASP A 368 -4.21 9.25 -4.85
CA ASP A 368 -4.94 10.30 -4.15
C ASP A 368 -5.38 11.44 -5.11
N PHE A 369 -4.58 11.75 -6.15
CA PHE A 369 -4.92 12.73 -7.19
C PHE A 369 -6.01 12.20 -8.13
N LEU A 370 -5.83 11.02 -8.71
CA LEU A 370 -6.74 10.49 -9.72
C LEU A 370 -8.13 10.13 -9.18
N THR A 371 -8.22 9.80 -7.88
CA THR A 371 -9.48 9.37 -7.25
C THR A 371 -10.21 10.48 -6.47
N ASP A 372 -9.63 11.68 -6.40
CA ASP A 372 -10.24 12.84 -5.74
C ASP A 372 -10.72 13.86 -6.80
N ARG A 373 -12.04 14.02 -6.89
CA ARG A 373 -12.69 14.94 -7.84
C ARG A 373 -12.27 16.40 -7.66
N ALA A 374 -11.93 16.81 -6.46
CA ALA A 374 -11.48 18.17 -6.18
C ALA A 374 -10.07 18.43 -6.73
N ARG A 375 -9.26 17.38 -6.86
CA ARG A 375 -7.89 17.42 -7.36
C ARG A 375 -7.79 17.11 -8.87
N CYS A 376 -8.36 16.00 -9.32
CA CYS A 376 -8.43 15.60 -10.73
C CYS A 376 -9.73 16.14 -11.34
N LYS A 377 -9.64 17.36 -11.89
CA LYS A 377 -10.78 18.04 -12.53
C LYS A 377 -11.03 17.58 -13.97
N ASP A 378 -10.05 16.91 -14.56
CA ASP A 378 -10.14 16.42 -15.93
C ASP A 378 -10.84 15.06 -15.97
N GLU A 379 -12.07 15.05 -16.51
CA GLU A 379 -12.90 13.86 -16.65
C GLU A 379 -12.24 12.74 -17.44
N ARG A 380 -11.33 13.08 -18.33
CA ARG A 380 -10.59 12.09 -19.13
C ARG A 380 -9.76 11.16 -18.25
N PHE A 381 -9.20 11.69 -17.16
CA PHE A 381 -8.28 10.99 -16.28
C PHE A 381 -8.87 10.63 -14.92
N PHE A 382 -9.99 11.24 -14.53
CA PHE A 382 -10.61 10.95 -13.24
C PHE A 382 -11.04 9.49 -13.13
N VAL A 383 -10.64 8.84 -12.05
CA VAL A 383 -10.97 7.46 -11.69
C VAL A 383 -11.99 7.49 -10.55
N ASP A 384 -13.25 7.19 -10.84
CA ASP A 384 -14.28 7.07 -9.80
C ASP A 384 -14.11 5.73 -9.05
N PRO A 385 -13.72 5.75 -7.75
CA PRO A 385 -13.47 4.51 -7.03
C PRO A 385 -14.69 3.58 -6.98
N SER A 386 -15.90 4.12 -6.87
CA SER A 386 -17.12 3.31 -6.74
C SER A 386 -17.43 2.54 -8.03
N VAL A 387 -17.28 3.20 -9.18
CA VAL A 387 -17.47 2.59 -10.50
C VAL A 387 -16.41 1.51 -10.72
N HIS A 388 -15.15 1.83 -10.51
CA HIS A 388 -14.06 0.88 -10.79
C HIS A 388 -14.01 -0.29 -9.80
N HIS A 389 -14.40 -0.11 -8.52
CA HIS A 389 -14.58 -1.26 -7.63
C HIS A 389 -15.70 -2.18 -8.10
N GLN A 390 -16.77 -1.64 -8.69
CA GLN A 390 -17.85 -2.44 -9.30
C GLN A 390 -17.33 -3.21 -10.53
N ASP A 391 -16.54 -2.58 -11.38
CA ASP A 391 -15.96 -3.23 -12.57
C ASP A 391 -15.03 -4.37 -12.16
N ILE A 392 -14.14 -4.16 -11.18
CA ILE A 392 -13.24 -5.20 -10.66
C ILE A 392 -14.04 -6.31 -9.99
N LEU A 393 -15.12 -6.00 -9.27
CA LEU A 393 -16.02 -6.99 -8.68
C LEU A 393 -16.59 -7.93 -9.75
N PHE A 394 -17.12 -7.37 -10.85
CA PHE A 394 -17.64 -8.17 -11.97
C PHE A 394 -16.53 -8.99 -12.63
N SER A 395 -15.33 -8.42 -12.78
CA SER A 395 -14.16 -9.15 -13.27
C SER A 395 -13.82 -10.37 -12.40
N CYS A 396 -13.83 -10.20 -11.08
CA CYS A 396 -13.60 -11.29 -10.15
C CYS A 396 -14.68 -12.37 -10.25
N LEU A 397 -15.96 -11.98 -10.26
CA LEU A 397 -17.09 -12.92 -10.34
C LEU A 397 -17.12 -13.68 -11.67
N ASP A 398 -16.81 -13.01 -12.79
CA ASP A 398 -16.71 -13.64 -14.11
C ASP A 398 -15.57 -14.65 -14.17
N LEU A 399 -14.37 -14.27 -13.71
CA LEU A 399 -13.21 -15.15 -13.64
C LEU A 399 -13.50 -16.39 -12.77
N MET A 400 -14.09 -16.19 -11.60
CA MET A 400 -14.51 -17.29 -10.73
C MET A 400 -15.60 -18.15 -11.37
N GLY A 401 -16.56 -17.55 -12.07
CA GLY A 401 -17.60 -18.25 -12.82
C GLY A 401 -17.02 -19.19 -13.91
N LYS A 402 -15.99 -18.73 -14.60
CA LYS A 402 -15.30 -19.50 -15.67
C LYS A 402 -14.39 -20.61 -15.12
N ARG A 403 -13.65 -20.34 -14.05
CA ARG A 403 -12.53 -21.20 -13.60
C ARG A 403 -12.83 -22.08 -12.39
N LEU A 404 -13.74 -21.67 -11.49
CA LEU A 404 -14.06 -22.48 -10.31
C LEU A 404 -14.79 -23.76 -10.69
N LYS A 405 -14.26 -24.88 -10.24
CA LYS A 405 -14.84 -26.22 -10.37
C LYS A 405 -14.55 -27.04 -9.13
N LYS A 406 -15.36 -28.08 -8.89
CA LYS A 406 -15.13 -29.04 -7.81
C LYS A 406 -13.79 -29.74 -8.01
N ASN A 407 -13.05 -29.93 -6.93
CA ASN A 407 -11.74 -30.60 -6.90
C ASN A 407 -10.77 -30.01 -7.92
N ILE A 408 -10.61 -28.66 -7.87
CA ILE A 408 -9.86 -27.90 -8.88
C ILE A 408 -8.39 -28.34 -9.01
N CYS A 409 -7.78 -28.80 -7.91
CA CYS A 409 -6.40 -29.27 -7.87
C CYS A 409 -6.26 -30.81 -8.01
N ASP A 410 -7.35 -31.50 -8.34
CA ASP A 410 -7.39 -32.96 -8.49
C ASP A 410 -6.73 -33.71 -7.31
N LEU A 411 -7.23 -33.38 -6.11
CA LEU A 411 -6.77 -33.98 -4.86
C LEU A 411 -7.57 -35.24 -4.55
N ASP A 412 -6.92 -36.21 -3.93
CA ASP A 412 -7.59 -37.42 -3.45
C ASP A 412 -8.66 -37.09 -2.40
N ASP A 413 -9.75 -37.85 -2.38
CA ASP A 413 -10.74 -37.75 -1.32
C ASP A 413 -10.06 -37.96 0.04
N TYR A 414 -10.32 -37.03 0.99
CA TYR A 414 -9.68 -37.01 2.32
C TYR A 414 -8.18 -36.62 2.36
N ALA A 415 -7.63 -36.04 1.29
CA ALA A 415 -6.25 -35.53 1.29
C ALA A 415 -6.04 -34.54 2.45
N VAL A 416 -4.96 -34.78 3.19
CA VAL A 416 -4.48 -33.82 4.20
C VAL A 416 -3.53 -32.87 3.50
N LEU A 417 -3.92 -31.59 3.30
CA LEU A 417 -3.18 -30.61 2.50
C LEU A 417 -1.69 -30.52 2.86
N SER A 418 -1.36 -30.62 4.17
CA SER A 418 0.04 -30.58 4.63
C SER A 418 0.87 -31.82 4.25
N LYS A 419 0.26 -32.86 3.71
CA LYS A 419 0.92 -34.10 3.28
C LYS A 419 0.99 -34.26 1.76
N VAL A 420 0.40 -33.34 1.01
CA VAL A 420 0.46 -33.36 -0.47
C VAL A 420 1.75 -32.68 -0.91
N GLU A 421 2.70 -33.48 -1.38
CA GLU A 421 4.07 -33.03 -1.72
C GLU A 421 4.10 -32.02 -2.87
N ASP A 422 3.24 -32.19 -3.88
CA ASP A 422 3.16 -31.33 -5.07
C ASP A 422 2.06 -30.25 -5.00
N LEU A 423 1.50 -29.98 -3.81
CA LEU A 423 0.38 -29.03 -3.64
C LEU A 423 0.72 -27.64 -4.18
N SER A 424 1.95 -27.17 -3.98
CA SER A 424 2.39 -25.84 -4.45
C SER A 424 2.33 -25.74 -5.98
N ALA A 425 2.84 -26.75 -6.69
CA ALA A 425 2.83 -26.81 -8.15
C ALA A 425 1.39 -26.93 -8.70
N ARG A 426 0.55 -27.77 -8.10
CA ARG A 426 -0.87 -27.90 -8.48
C ARG A 426 -1.63 -26.59 -8.25
N ARG A 427 -1.38 -25.91 -7.13
CA ARG A 427 -1.97 -24.60 -6.83
C ARG A 427 -1.59 -23.58 -7.91
N GLU A 428 -0.32 -23.48 -8.27
CA GLU A 428 0.15 -22.55 -9.29
C GLU A 428 -0.49 -22.83 -10.65
N THR A 429 -0.56 -24.09 -11.07
CA THR A 429 -1.12 -24.50 -12.36
C THR A 429 -2.64 -24.37 -12.41
N CYS A 430 -3.36 -24.82 -11.36
CA CYS A 430 -4.83 -24.93 -11.40
C CYS A 430 -5.53 -23.66 -10.92
N ILE A 431 -4.97 -22.96 -9.93
CA ILE A 431 -5.54 -21.75 -9.36
C ILE A 431 -4.87 -20.52 -9.98
N GLY A 432 -3.55 -20.40 -9.85
CA GLY A 432 -2.79 -19.25 -10.33
C GLY A 432 -3.14 -17.95 -9.61
N SER A 433 -2.33 -16.91 -9.83
CA SER A 433 -2.43 -15.63 -9.10
C SER A 433 -3.74 -14.88 -9.34
N SER A 434 -4.30 -14.93 -10.56
CA SER A 434 -5.52 -14.21 -10.91
C SER A 434 -6.77 -14.77 -10.22
N LEU A 435 -6.93 -16.10 -10.21
CA LEU A 435 -8.06 -16.73 -9.52
C LEU A 435 -7.91 -16.63 -7.99
N GLU A 436 -6.68 -16.75 -7.47
CA GLU A 436 -6.42 -16.52 -6.05
C GLU A 436 -6.80 -15.09 -5.64
N TYR A 437 -6.41 -14.07 -6.43
CA TYR A 437 -6.81 -12.69 -6.19
C TYR A 437 -8.33 -12.54 -6.17
N ALA A 438 -9.01 -13.03 -7.19
CA ALA A 438 -10.47 -12.98 -7.29
C ALA A 438 -11.14 -13.63 -6.06
N CYS A 439 -10.72 -14.82 -5.68
CA CYS A 439 -11.27 -15.54 -4.51
C CYS A 439 -11.06 -14.79 -3.19
N ARG A 440 -9.94 -14.09 -3.03
CA ARG A 440 -9.61 -13.40 -1.76
C ARG A 440 -10.23 -12.03 -1.63
N PHE A 441 -10.43 -11.29 -2.73
CA PHE A 441 -10.68 -9.85 -2.66
C PHE A 441 -12.03 -9.39 -3.21
N TRP A 442 -12.81 -10.22 -3.90
CA TRP A 442 -14.08 -9.81 -4.49
C TRP A 442 -15.06 -9.17 -3.50
N THR A 443 -15.17 -9.70 -2.28
CA THR A 443 -16.07 -9.13 -1.25
C THR A 443 -15.56 -7.80 -0.71
N ARG A 444 -14.26 -7.58 -0.69
CA ARG A 444 -13.69 -6.28 -0.34
C ARG A 444 -13.98 -5.22 -1.40
N HIS A 445 -14.01 -5.61 -2.69
CA HIS A 445 -14.51 -4.73 -3.75
C HIS A 445 -16.00 -4.48 -3.58
N LEU A 446 -16.81 -5.48 -3.29
CA LEU A 446 -18.24 -5.35 -2.99
C LEU A 446 -18.49 -4.32 -1.88
N ALA A 447 -17.73 -4.37 -0.80
CA ALA A 447 -17.86 -3.44 0.33
C ALA A 447 -17.60 -1.96 -0.04
N ARG A 448 -17.04 -1.70 -1.23
CA ARG A 448 -16.80 -0.34 -1.78
C ARG A 448 -17.85 0.08 -2.81
N VAL A 449 -18.74 -0.81 -3.23
CA VAL A 449 -19.82 -0.54 -4.17
C VAL A 449 -21.05 -0.06 -3.41
N PRO A 450 -21.63 1.13 -3.73
CA PRO A 450 -22.83 1.62 -3.08
C PRO A 450 -24.05 0.69 -3.34
N GLY A 451 -24.73 0.27 -2.29
CA GLY A 451 -25.90 -0.61 -2.41
C GLY A 451 -27.13 0.01 -3.10
N ASN A 452 -27.17 1.34 -3.19
CA ASN A 452 -28.22 2.13 -3.88
C ASN A 452 -27.73 2.78 -5.19
N GLY A 453 -26.53 2.40 -5.67
CA GLY A 453 -25.94 2.94 -6.89
C GLY A 453 -26.53 2.38 -8.18
N PRO A 454 -26.22 3.01 -9.32
CA PRO A 454 -26.54 2.45 -10.63
C PRO A 454 -25.83 1.11 -10.79
N GLY A 455 -26.59 0.03 -11.06
CA GLY A 455 -26.04 -1.33 -11.17
C GLY A 455 -26.22 -2.22 -9.93
N ALA A 456 -26.69 -1.71 -8.79
CA ALA A 456 -26.91 -2.51 -7.58
C ALA A 456 -27.75 -3.78 -7.82
N LYS A 457 -28.78 -3.71 -8.69
CA LYS A 457 -29.56 -4.88 -9.10
C LYS A 457 -28.69 -5.94 -9.78
N ARG A 458 -27.85 -5.53 -10.74
CA ARG A 458 -26.94 -6.46 -11.44
C ARG A 458 -25.90 -7.07 -10.51
N VAL A 459 -25.38 -6.28 -9.56
CA VAL A 459 -24.46 -6.77 -8.52
C VAL A 459 -25.14 -7.85 -7.68
N ARG A 460 -26.38 -7.63 -7.24
CA ARG A 460 -27.17 -8.59 -6.49
C ARG A 460 -27.37 -9.88 -7.28
N GLU A 461 -27.84 -9.79 -8.51
CA GLU A 461 -28.04 -10.96 -9.38
C GLU A 461 -26.77 -11.79 -9.55
N ALA A 462 -25.62 -11.13 -9.73
CA ALA A 462 -24.32 -11.80 -9.86
C ALA A 462 -23.88 -12.50 -8.56
N ILE A 463 -24.14 -11.89 -7.39
CA ILE A 463 -23.87 -12.52 -6.09
C ILE A 463 -24.78 -13.72 -5.86
N ASP A 464 -26.08 -13.60 -6.14
CA ASP A 464 -27.04 -14.70 -5.98
C ASP A 464 -26.68 -15.89 -6.89
N GLU A 465 -26.26 -15.63 -8.13
CA GLU A 465 -25.75 -16.64 -9.05
C GLU A 465 -24.47 -17.32 -8.52
N PHE A 466 -23.52 -16.53 -8.02
CA PHE A 466 -22.28 -17.05 -7.43
C PHE A 466 -22.54 -17.98 -6.24
N PHE A 467 -23.43 -17.58 -5.32
CA PHE A 467 -23.79 -18.41 -4.17
C PHE A 467 -24.46 -19.72 -4.58
N THR A 468 -25.30 -19.68 -5.60
CA THR A 468 -26.01 -20.87 -6.08
C THR A 468 -25.07 -21.87 -6.77
N LYS A 469 -24.07 -21.38 -7.51
CA LYS A 469 -23.28 -22.23 -8.41
C LYS A 469 -21.84 -22.48 -7.97
N ARG A 470 -21.23 -21.58 -7.19
CA ARG A 470 -19.76 -21.55 -7.00
C ARG A 470 -19.32 -21.51 -5.53
N LEU A 471 -20.20 -21.33 -4.57
CA LEU A 471 -19.87 -21.16 -3.16
C LEU A 471 -18.91 -22.23 -2.62
N PHE A 472 -19.23 -23.51 -2.83
CA PHE A 472 -18.39 -24.61 -2.30
C PHE A 472 -17.04 -24.71 -2.98
N CYS A 473 -16.99 -24.50 -4.30
CA CYS A 473 -15.71 -24.47 -5.03
C CYS A 473 -14.83 -23.29 -4.58
N TRP A 474 -15.44 -22.15 -4.26
CA TRP A 474 -14.72 -21.00 -3.70
C TRP A 474 -14.16 -21.28 -2.31
N ILE A 475 -14.93 -21.90 -1.41
CA ILE A 475 -14.46 -22.30 -0.08
C ILE A 475 -13.32 -23.32 -0.19
N GLU A 476 -13.41 -24.27 -1.12
CA GLU A 476 -12.35 -25.23 -1.42
C GLU A 476 -11.06 -24.52 -1.83
N VAL A 477 -11.11 -23.60 -2.79
CA VAL A 477 -9.94 -22.81 -3.20
C VAL A 477 -9.35 -22.03 -2.03
N LEU A 478 -10.18 -21.33 -1.23
CA LEU A 478 -9.69 -20.60 -0.05
C LEU A 478 -8.99 -21.52 0.97
N SER A 479 -9.48 -22.75 1.12
CA SER A 479 -8.84 -23.76 1.98
C SER A 479 -7.47 -24.17 1.43
N ILE A 480 -7.38 -24.45 0.13
CA ILE A 480 -6.13 -24.86 -0.55
C ILE A 480 -5.08 -23.76 -0.48
N VAL A 481 -5.47 -22.50 -0.69
CA VAL A 481 -4.53 -21.36 -0.65
C VAL A 481 -4.24 -20.86 0.78
N GLY A 482 -4.87 -21.43 1.81
CA GLY A 482 -4.60 -21.10 3.23
C GLY A 482 -5.30 -19.84 3.74
N TYR A 483 -6.32 -19.35 3.02
CA TYR A 483 -7.06 -18.11 3.36
C TYR A 483 -8.52 -18.36 3.75
N LEU A 484 -8.84 -19.52 4.34
CA LEU A 484 -10.23 -19.88 4.70
C LEU A 484 -10.91 -18.83 5.60
N GLN A 485 -10.15 -18.12 6.44
CA GLN A 485 -10.69 -17.03 7.27
C GLN A 485 -11.31 -15.89 6.45
N VAL A 486 -10.90 -15.72 5.17
CA VAL A 486 -11.50 -14.73 4.27
C VAL A 486 -12.99 -15.00 4.06
N ALA A 487 -13.42 -16.27 4.00
CA ALA A 487 -14.82 -16.63 3.85
C ALA A 487 -15.69 -16.10 5.01
N VAL A 488 -15.16 -16.11 6.25
CA VAL A 488 -15.87 -15.60 7.43
C VAL A 488 -16.07 -14.08 7.35
N HIS A 489 -15.03 -13.35 6.94
CA HIS A 489 -15.11 -11.88 6.76
C HIS A 489 -16.02 -11.52 5.58
N ALA A 490 -15.95 -12.28 4.49
CA ALA A 490 -16.75 -12.08 3.30
C ALA A 490 -18.27 -12.12 3.60
N ILE A 491 -18.71 -13.03 4.45
CA ILE A 491 -20.12 -13.11 4.86
C ILE A 491 -20.58 -11.81 5.53
N ASN A 492 -19.74 -11.22 6.38
CA ASN A 492 -20.06 -9.94 7.02
C ASN A 492 -20.13 -8.80 6.01
N ASP A 493 -19.18 -8.73 5.08
CA ASP A 493 -19.14 -7.70 4.03
C ASP A 493 -20.39 -7.79 3.13
N ILE A 494 -20.74 -8.99 2.71
CA ILE A 494 -21.93 -9.26 1.90
C ILE A 494 -23.21 -8.87 2.67
N ARG A 495 -23.34 -9.28 3.94
CA ARG A 495 -24.49 -8.91 4.78
C ARG A 495 -24.61 -7.40 4.94
N GLN A 496 -23.51 -6.69 5.17
CA GLN A 496 -23.51 -5.24 5.27
C GLN A 496 -23.94 -4.59 3.96
N TRP A 497 -23.46 -5.10 2.81
CA TRP A 497 -23.85 -4.59 1.51
C TRP A 497 -25.34 -4.81 1.24
N TYR A 498 -25.89 -6.01 1.47
CA TYR A 498 -27.32 -6.27 1.33
C TYR A 498 -28.19 -5.38 2.22
N ASN A 499 -27.74 -5.07 3.44
CA ASN A 499 -28.45 -4.16 4.34
C ASN A 499 -28.43 -2.69 3.85
N SER A 500 -27.48 -2.32 3.00
CA SER A 500 -27.40 -0.98 2.38
C SER A 500 -28.31 -0.83 1.14
N VAL A 501 -28.84 -1.92 0.61
CA VAL A 501 -29.76 -1.93 -0.56
C VAL A 501 -31.16 -1.55 -0.12
N SER A 502 -31.69 -0.45 -0.65
CA SER A 502 -33.00 0.12 -0.26
C SER A 502 -34.24 -0.60 -0.80
N TYR A 503 -34.12 -1.85 -1.30
CA TYR A 503 -35.25 -2.61 -1.81
C TYR A 503 -35.82 -3.57 -0.75
N PRO A 504 -37.15 -3.67 -0.61
CA PRO A 504 -37.78 -4.59 0.36
C PRO A 504 -37.40 -6.03 0.06
N TRP A 505 -37.00 -6.73 1.10
CA TRP A 505 -36.68 -8.16 1.08
C TRP A 505 -37.91 -8.98 0.68
N THR A 506 -37.90 -9.55 -0.49
CA THR A 506 -38.79 -10.68 -0.78
C THR A 506 -38.06 -11.95 -0.34
N ASN A 507 -38.38 -12.39 0.88
CA ASN A 507 -37.89 -13.63 1.46
C ASN A 507 -38.21 -14.83 0.57
N SER A 508 -37.23 -15.41 -0.13
CA SER A 508 -37.44 -16.81 -0.53
C SER A 508 -36.22 -17.72 -0.55
N TYR A 509 -34.97 -17.23 -0.47
CA TYR A 509 -33.79 -18.13 -0.59
C TYR A 509 -32.56 -17.74 0.25
N MET A 510 -32.69 -17.01 1.34
CA MET A 510 -31.56 -16.87 2.25
C MET A 510 -31.57 -18.01 3.28
N VAL A 511 -30.85 -19.07 2.98
CA VAL A 511 -30.30 -19.92 4.03
C VAL A 511 -29.36 -19.04 4.83
N ASP A 512 -29.62 -18.92 6.14
CA ASP A 512 -28.76 -18.15 7.06
C ASP A 512 -27.29 -18.55 6.80
N PRO A 513 -26.40 -17.60 6.45
CA PRO A 513 -25.00 -17.88 6.18
C PRO A 513 -24.28 -18.62 7.31
N HIS A 514 -24.75 -18.46 8.57
CA HIS A 514 -24.30 -19.26 9.70
C HIS A 514 -24.68 -20.73 9.58
N THR A 515 -25.85 -21.04 9.05
CA THR A 515 -26.29 -22.41 8.83
C THR A 515 -25.51 -23.08 7.70
N LEU A 516 -25.10 -22.33 6.66
CA LEU A 516 -24.26 -22.84 5.57
C LEU A 516 -22.83 -23.16 6.05
N LEU A 517 -22.24 -22.30 6.91
CA LEU A 517 -20.92 -22.57 7.48
C LEU A 517 -20.92 -23.73 8.48
N LEU A 518 -21.99 -23.87 9.27
CA LEU A 518 -22.16 -25.02 10.17
C LEU A 518 -22.38 -26.31 9.39
N GLY A 519 -23.12 -26.28 8.27
CA GLY A 519 -23.25 -27.40 7.33
C GLY A 519 -21.92 -27.79 6.70
N GLY A 520 -21.13 -26.83 6.26
CA GLY A 520 -19.78 -27.07 5.74
C GLY A 520 -18.80 -27.58 6.80
N GLN A 521 -18.88 -27.08 8.05
CA GLN A 521 -18.09 -27.61 9.17
C GLN A 521 -18.52 -29.04 9.59
N LEU A 522 -19.77 -29.40 9.41
CA LEU A 522 -20.28 -30.77 9.67
C LEU A 522 -19.77 -31.76 8.62
N HIS A 523 -19.68 -31.38 7.34
CA HIS A 523 -19.03 -32.21 6.31
C HIS A 523 -17.51 -32.33 6.50
N LEU A 524 -16.85 -31.26 6.94
CA LEU A 524 -15.42 -31.29 7.28
C LEU A 524 -15.13 -32.01 8.62
N ARG A 525 -16.08 -32.06 9.56
CA ARG A 525 -15.98 -32.85 10.81
C ARG A 525 -16.37 -34.31 10.66
N ALA A 526 -17.25 -34.66 9.75
CA ALA A 526 -17.56 -36.05 9.44
C ALA A 526 -16.40 -36.82 8.82
N GLY A 527 -15.41 -36.13 8.28
CA GLY A 527 -14.11 -36.69 7.87
C GLY A 527 -13.05 -36.82 8.97
N ARG A 528 -13.41 -36.59 10.25
CA ARG A 528 -12.54 -36.74 11.43
C ARG A 528 -12.96 -37.89 12.36
N ARG A 529 -13.45 -38.98 11.83
CA ARG A 529 -13.56 -40.25 12.56
C ARG A 529 -12.77 -41.33 11.86
#